data_53f072132e1792247a450fc85af340ef
#
_entry.id   53f072132e1792247a450fc85af340ef
#
_cell.length_a   1.000
_cell.length_b   1.000
_cell.length_c   1.000
_cell.angle_alpha   90.00
_cell.angle_beta   90.00
_cell.angle_gamma   90.00
#
_symmetry.space_group_name_H-M   'P 1'
#
loop_
_entity.id
_entity.type
_entity.pdbx_description
1 polymer ?
#
loop_
_entity_poly.entity_id
_entity_poly.type
_entity_poly.pdbx_seq_one_letter_code
_entity_poly.pdbx_strand_id
1 'polypeptide(L)'
;MSITRSLALASVALCAVASAAAAADLPTMKGPPPAPVASPFSWTGFDVGLQGGYGWGAESDDLSVTSFGFTADHFTANSPFGGAHVGYDQQFGSFVIGARAELDGFDLHGATAASNGSCYSEGCTVTLAFHNTWQAFLLARAGVAFDRWLVYVTGGLAVGDDRESATITQTNGGTLWSGSQTQTLTGGAIGLGAEYAFDAHWRLGAEWRYVDFPKSSGFSADGVPYSAGFNENLALVSLSYGF
;
A
#
# COMPACT_ATOMS: atom_id res chain seq x y z
N MET A 1 51.63 -89.06 2.49
CA MET A 1 51.28 -87.74 3.00
C MET A 1 51.42 -86.73 1.86
N SER A 2 50.50 -86.68 0.86
CA SER A 2 50.61 -85.70 -0.23
C SER A 2 49.36 -85.60 -1.17
N ILE A 3 48.31 -86.41 -1.03
CA ILE A 3 47.17 -86.40 -1.97
C ILE A 3 46.01 -85.52 -1.54
N THR A 4 45.89 -85.23 -0.28
CA THR A 4 44.80 -84.43 0.26
C THR A 4 45.02 -82.91 0.12
N ARG A 5 46.25 -82.42 -0.14
CA ARG A 5 46.53 -81.00 -0.35
C ARG A 5 46.29 -80.50 -1.78
N SER A 6 46.30 -81.34 -2.74
CA SER A 6 46.11 -80.98 -4.15
C SER A 6 44.64 -80.87 -4.55
N LEU A 7 43.71 -81.47 -3.84
CA LEU A 7 42.29 -81.39 -4.08
C LEU A 7 41.66 -80.15 -3.52
N ALA A 8 42.27 -79.56 -2.46
CA ALA A 8 41.77 -78.36 -1.84
C ALA A 8 42.09 -77.04 -2.65
N LEU A 9 43.15 -77.07 -3.44
CA LEU A 9 43.57 -75.96 -4.31
C LEU A 9 42.81 -75.92 -5.64
N ALA A 10 42.30 -77.01 -6.10
CA ALA A 10 41.50 -77.09 -7.34
C ALA A 10 40.05 -76.61 -7.16
N SER A 11 39.47 -76.73 -5.96
CA SER A 11 38.13 -76.31 -5.68
C SER A 11 38.01 -74.77 -5.42
N VAL A 12 39.10 -74.12 -4.99
CA VAL A 12 39.10 -72.64 -4.78
C VAL A 12 39.26 -71.91 -6.13
N ALA A 13 39.97 -72.49 -7.11
CA ALA A 13 40.16 -71.90 -8.44
C ALA A 13 38.86 -71.94 -9.29
N LEU A 14 37.97 -72.91 -9.06
CA LEU A 14 36.70 -72.99 -9.81
C LEU A 14 35.59 -72.02 -9.33
N CYS A 15 35.64 -71.64 -8.09
CA CYS A 15 34.70 -70.61 -7.57
C CYS A 15 35.06 -69.21 -7.99
N ALA A 16 36.28 -68.89 -8.36
CA ALA A 16 36.72 -67.54 -8.74
C ALA A 16 36.33 -67.18 -10.19
N VAL A 17 36.01 -68.16 -11.06
CA VAL A 17 35.63 -67.89 -12.46
C VAL A 17 34.13 -67.72 -12.64
N ALA A 18 33.30 -68.17 -11.68
CA ALA A 18 31.84 -68.03 -11.76
C ALA A 18 31.32 -66.61 -11.32
N SER A 19 32.15 -65.81 -10.69
CA SER A 19 31.76 -64.48 -10.24
C SER A 19 32.01 -63.32 -11.25
N ALA A 20 32.68 -63.63 -12.37
CA ALA A 20 32.98 -62.65 -13.42
C ALA A 20 31.88 -62.51 -14.50
N ALA A 21 30.89 -63.41 -14.55
CA ALA A 21 29.84 -63.41 -15.57
C ALA A 21 28.54 -62.73 -15.17
N ALA A 22 28.41 -62.28 -13.92
CA ALA A 22 27.18 -61.60 -13.44
C ALA A 22 27.27 -60.06 -13.43
N ALA A 23 28.39 -59.47 -13.91
CA ALA A 23 28.60 -58.02 -13.89
C ALA A 23 28.26 -57.31 -15.22
N ALA A 24 27.68 -58.00 -16.20
CA ALA A 24 27.56 -57.47 -17.56
C ALA A 24 26.16 -57.01 -17.96
N ASP A 25 25.15 -57.13 -17.10
CA ASP A 25 23.78 -56.72 -17.45
C ASP A 25 23.02 -56.08 -16.25
N LEU A 26 23.60 -55.04 -15.66
CA LEU A 26 22.79 -54.08 -14.92
C LEU A 26 22.17 -53.15 -15.95
N PRO A 27 20.85 -53.19 -16.17
CA PRO A 27 20.20 -52.13 -16.92
C PRO A 27 20.51 -50.82 -16.21
N THR A 28 21.26 -49.95 -16.90
CA THR A 28 21.33 -48.55 -16.49
C THR A 28 19.91 -48.01 -16.51
N MET A 29 19.20 -48.13 -15.39
CA MET A 29 18.00 -47.35 -15.18
C MET A 29 18.45 -45.90 -15.26
N LYS A 30 18.30 -45.28 -16.44
CA LYS A 30 18.22 -43.83 -16.52
C LYS A 30 17.08 -43.48 -15.60
N GLY A 31 17.39 -43.02 -14.39
CA GLY A 31 16.39 -42.46 -13.50
C GLY A 31 15.55 -41.44 -14.28
N PRO A 32 14.28 -41.30 -13.98
CA PRO A 32 13.49 -40.25 -14.61
C PRO A 32 14.28 -38.95 -14.57
N PRO A 33 14.25 -38.13 -15.65
CA PRO A 33 14.94 -36.85 -15.67
C PRO A 33 14.56 -36.09 -14.39
N PRO A 34 15.53 -35.46 -13.71
CA PRO A 34 15.18 -34.64 -12.54
C PRO A 34 14.06 -33.73 -12.93
N ALA A 35 13.02 -33.69 -12.11
CA ALA A 35 11.88 -32.78 -12.31
C ALA A 35 12.42 -31.34 -12.50
N PRO A 36 11.90 -30.58 -13.47
CA PRO A 36 12.33 -29.22 -13.66
C PRO A 36 12.21 -28.47 -12.31
N VAL A 37 13.34 -27.98 -11.83
CA VAL A 37 13.33 -27.12 -10.63
C VAL A 37 12.52 -25.89 -11.02
N ALA A 38 11.36 -25.69 -10.39
CA ALA A 38 10.56 -24.50 -10.60
C ALA A 38 11.44 -23.29 -10.33
N SER A 39 11.56 -22.38 -11.30
CA SER A 39 12.29 -21.14 -11.09
C SER A 39 11.67 -20.40 -9.93
N PRO A 40 12.46 -19.87 -9.00
CA PRO A 40 11.93 -19.05 -7.92
C PRO A 40 11.18 -17.86 -8.51
N PHE A 41 10.08 -17.44 -7.85
CA PHE A 41 9.32 -16.27 -8.27
C PHE A 41 10.22 -15.02 -8.24
N SER A 42 10.11 -14.16 -9.25
CA SER A 42 10.83 -12.89 -9.33
C SER A 42 9.86 -11.71 -9.23
N TRP A 43 10.21 -10.77 -8.39
CA TRP A 43 9.47 -9.50 -8.24
C TRP A 43 9.91 -8.44 -9.26
N THR A 44 10.97 -8.71 -10.06
CA THR A 44 11.46 -7.77 -11.05
C THR A 44 10.49 -7.64 -12.22
N GLY A 45 10.08 -6.41 -12.54
CA GLY A 45 9.24 -6.11 -13.70
C GLY A 45 8.31 -4.93 -13.44
N PHE A 46 7.56 -4.59 -14.47
CA PHE A 46 6.46 -3.64 -14.38
C PHE A 46 5.22 -4.34 -13.84
N ASP A 47 4.42 -3.58 -13.11
CA ASP A 47 3.10 -4.00 -12.68
C ASP A 47 2.07 -2.90 -12.92
N VAL A 48 0.83 -3.32 -13.13
CA VAL A 48 -0.35 -2.45 -13.12
C VAL A 48 -1.41 -3.10 -12.26
N GLY A 49 -2.20 -2.31 -11.56
CA GLY A 49 -3.21 -2.89 -10.68
C GLY A 49 -4.32 -1.93 -10.33
N LEU A 50 -5.32 -2.51 -9.69
CA LEU A 50 -6.42 -1.80 -9.07
C LEU A 50 -6.28 -1.92 -7.55
N GLN A 51 -6.75 -0.92 -6.86
CA GLN A 51 -6.74 -0.89 -5.40
C GLN A 51 -8.04 -0.31 -4.88
N GLY A 52 -8.36 -0.65 -3.65
CA GLY A 52 -9.49 -0.10 -2.94
C GLY A 52 -9.30 -0.24 -1.45
N GLY A 53 -9.93 0.63 -0.71
CA GLY A 53 -9.71 0.67 0.71
C GLY A 53 -10.64 1.62 1.44
N TYR A 54 -10.21 1.95 2.64
CA TYR A 54 -10.91 2.85 3.52
C TYR A 54 -9.92 3.82 4.14
N GLY A 55 -10.23 5.12 4.02
CA GLY A 55 -9.48 6.20 4.62
C GLY A 55 -10.18 6.74 5.85
N TRP A 56 -9.41 7.08 6.87
CA TRP A 56 -9.87 7.81 8.06
C TRP A 56 -8.82 8.79 8.49
N GLY A 57 -9.25 10.00 8.78
CA GLY A 57 -8.36 11.09 9.18
C GLY A 57 -8.99 12.02 10.18
N ALA A 58 -8.16 12.85 10.77
CA ALA A 58 -8.55 13.93 11.61
C ALA A 58 -7.92 15.22 11.09
N GLU A 59 -8.72 16.25 10.96
CA GLU A 59 -8.21 17.58 10.71
C GLU A 59 -7.77 18.20 12.05
N SER A 60 -6.52 18.65 12.06
CA SER A 60 -5.94 19.33 13.22
C SER A 60 -6.07 20.83 13.04
N ASP A 61 -7.30 21.33 13.01
CA ASP A 61 -7.50 22.76 12.88
C ASP A 61 -7.66 23.42 14.23
N ASP A 62 -6.74 24.31 14.52
CA ASP A 62 -6.96 25.40 15.45
C ASP A 62 -7.68 26.53 14.69
N LEU A 63 -8.92 26.28 14.23
CA LEU A 63 -9.75 27.36 13.68
C LEU A 63 -10.23 28.24 14.82
N SER A 64 -9.40 29.17 15.24
CA SER A 64 -9.82 30.23 16.13
C SER A 64 -10.26 31.42 15.28
N VAL A 65 -11.51 31.44 14.86
CA VAL A 65 -12.13 32.67 14.33
C VAL A 65 -12.37 33.61 15.51
N THR A 66 -11.26 34.20 16.00
CA THR A 66 -11.25 35.04 17.18
C THR A 66 -12.13 36.28 17.02
N SER A 67 -12.39 36.72 15.78
CA SER A 67 -13.26 37.88 15.51
C SER A 67 -14.73 37.62 15.83
N PHE A 68 -15.18 36.39 15.92
CA PHE A 68 -16.57 36.02 16.23
C PHE A 68 -16.72 35.06 17.41
N GLY A 69 -15.62 34.71 18.10
CA GLY A 69 -15.67 33.87 19.29
C GLY A 69 -16.00 32.41 19.01
N PHE A 70 -15.77 31.90 17.79
CA PHE A 70 -15.96 30.50 17.44
C PHE A 70 -14.66 29.69 17.66
N THR A 71 -14.81 28.58 18.34
CA THR A 71 -13.83 27.48 18.35
C THR A 71 -14.46 26.29 17.63
N ALA A 72 -13.89 25.85 16.54
CA ALA A 72 -14.30 24.58 15.91
C ALA A 72 -13.56 23.43 16.60
N ASP A 73 -14.32 22.41 16.99
CA ASP A 73 -13.76 21.15 17.47
C ASP A 73 -13.24 20.33 16.28
N HIS A 74 -12.29 19.44 16.57
CA HIS A 74 -11.76 18.49 15.61
C HIS A 74 -12.89 17.68 14.97
N PHE A 75 -12.86 17.55 13.65
CA PHE A 75 -13.76 16.63 12.98
C PHE A 75 -12.99 15.47 12.37
N THR A 76 -13.63 14.31 12.34
CA THR A 76 -13.09 13.11 11.69
C THR A 76 -13.81 12.92 10.37
N ALA A 77 -13.03 12.71 9.32
CA ALA A 77 -13.55 12.33 8.02
C ALA A 77 -13.16 10.89 7.73
N ASN A 78 -14.04 10.15 7.09
CA ASN A 78 -13.77 8.79 6.66
C ASN A 78 -14.54 8.47 5.38
N SER A 79 -13.93 7.66 4.50
CA SER A 79 -14.52 7.31 3.21
C SER A 79 -13.91 6.03 2.65
N PRO A 80 -14.70 5.22 1.94
CA PRO A 80 -14.12 4.27 1.00
C PRO A 80 -13.45 5.00 -0.15
N PHE A 81 -12.44 4.38 -0.75
CA PHE A 81 -11.78 4.86 -1.94
C PHE A 81 -11.45 3.72 -2.89
N GLY A 82 -11.17 4.06 -4.14
CA GLY A 82 -10.73 3.11 -5.14
C GLY A 82 -9.88 3.79 -6.19
N GLY A 83 -8.93 3.05 -6.74
CA GLY A 83 -7.99 3.60 -7.69
C GLY A 83 -7.21 2.57 -8.48
N ALA A 84 -6.19 3.08 -9.15
CA ALA A 84 -5.29 2.28 -9.97
C ALA A 84 -3.84 2.72 -9.74
N HIS A 85 -2.93 1.78 -9.97
CA HIS A 85 -1.50 2.05 -9.89
C HIS A 85 -0.73 1.42 -11.04
N VAL A 86 0.46 1.97 -11.27
CA VAL A 86 1.51 1.40 -12.10
C VAL A 86 2.81 1.46 -11.32
N GLY A 87 3.59 0.39 -11.39
CA GLY A 87 4.84 0.27 -10.65
C GLY A 87 5.95 -0.41 -11.45
N TYR A 88 7.15 -0.29 -10.93
CA TYR A 88 8.30 -1.06 -11.34
C TYR A 88 9.11 -1.48 -10.12
N ASP A 89 9.38 -2.77 -10.02
CA ASP A 89 10.20 -3.35 -8.97
C ASP A 89 11.47 -3.96 -9.55
N GLN A 90 12.56 -3.88 -8.81
CA GLN A 90 13.83 -4.54 -9.09
C GLN A 90 14.25 -5.37 -7.90
N GLN A 91 14.40 -6.67 -8.10
CA GLN A 91 14.84 -7.60 -7.06
C GLN A 91 16.35 -7.85 -7.11
N PHE A 92 16.99 -7.81 -5.95
CA PHE A 92 18.41 -8.11 -5.72
C PHE A 92 18.52 -9.19 -4.62
N GLY A 93 18.55 -10.44 -5.00
CA GLY A 93 18.46 -11.55 -4.06
C GLY A 93 17.12 -11.55 -3.33
N SER A 94 17.11 -11.35 -2.02
CA SER A 94 15.88 -11.22 -1.23
C SER A 94 15.40 -9.76 -1.10
N PHE A 95 16.18 -8.78 -1.52
CA PHE A 95 15.78 -7.37 -1.44
C PHE A 95 15.07 -6.93 -2.71
N VAL A 96 14.02 -6.13 -2.54
CA VAL A 96 13.24 -5.53 -3.63
C VAL A 96 13.22 -4.03 -3.40
N ILE A 97 13.53 -3.27 -4.44
CA ILE A 97 13.35 -1.82 -4.47
C ILE A 97 12.50 -1.46 -5.68
N GLY A 98 11.67 -0.44 -5.56
CA GLY A 98 10.79 -0.06 -6.64
C GLY A 98 10.21 1.34 -6.49
N ALA A 99 9.39 1.70 -7.45
CA ALA A 99 8.61 2.92 -7.43
C ALA A 99 7.21 2.65 -7.95
N ARG A 100 6.22 3.36 -7.41
CA ARG A 100 4.82 3.21 -7.78
C ARG A 100 4.17 4.60 -7.93
N ALA A 101 3.39 4.77 -8.98
CA ALA A 101 2.51 5.91 -9.17
C ALA A 101 1.07 5.43 -9.05
N GLU A 102 0.26 6.15 -8.30
CA GLU A 102 -1.11 5.78 -7.96
C GLU A 102 -2.03 6.97 -8.17
N LEU A 103 -3.28 6.67 -8.53
CA LEU A 103 -4.37 7.64 -8.59
C LEU A 103 -5.61 7.01 -7.96
N ASP A 104 -6.08 7.63 -6.90
CA ASP A 104 -7.21 7.18 -6.10
C ASP A 104 -8.34 8.21 -6.13
N GLY A 105 -9.58 7.73 -6.31
CA GLY A 105 -10.79 8.51 -6.18
C GLY A 105 -11.41 8.32 -4.80
N PHE A 106 -11.75 9.43 -4.17
CA PHE A 106 -12.35 9.49 -2.84
C PHE A 106 -13.74 10.14 -2.90
N ASP A 107 -14.54 9.90 -1.89
CA ASP A 107 -15.71 10.70 -1.56
C ASP A 107 -15.60 11.09 -0.09
N LEU A 108 -14.42 11.65 0.25
CA LEU A 108 -14.09 12.02 1.62
C LEU A 108 -14.70 13.38 1.91
N HIS A 109 -15.70 13.40 2.76
CA HIS A 109 -16.37 14.62 3.15
C HIS A 109 -16.58 14.69 4.67
N GLY A 110 -16.50 15.88 5.19
CA GLY A 110 -16.77 16.17 6.58
C GLY A 110 -17.41 17.54 6.70
N ALA A 111 -18.21 17.71 7.72
CA ALA A 111 -18.77 19.01 8.06
C ALA A 111 -18.83 19.19 9.58
N THR A 112 -18.51 20.38 10.03
CA THR A 112 -18.71 20.78 11.42
C THR A 112 -19.55 22.05 11.46
N ALA A 113 -20.37 22.17 12.48
CA ALA A 113 -21.17 23.35 12.69
C ALA A 113 -20.98 23.88 14.11
N ALA A 114 -20.61 25.13 14.24
CA ALA A 114 -20.54 25.84 15.52
C ALA A 114 -21.69 26.83 15.63
N SER A 115 -22.55 26.62 16.61
CA SER A 115 -23.62 27.56 16.96
C SER A 115 -23.31 28.11 18.35
N ASN A 116 -23.10 29.39 18.48
CA ASN A 116 -23.04 30.15 19.73
C ASN A 116 -22.48 31.56 19.51
N GLY A 117 -22.29 31.99 18.28
CA GLY A 117 -21.83 33.32 17.98
C GLY A 117 -22.99 34.33 17.97
N SER A 118 -22.73 35.55 18.38
CA SER A 118 -23.61 36.68 18.13
C SER A 118 -23.18 37.34 16.82
N CYS A 119 -23.97 37.12 15.77
CA CYS A 119 -23.84 37.89 14.54
C CYS A 119 -24.91 39.00 14.58
N TYR A 120 -24.50 40.20 14.75
CA TYR A 120 -25.37 41.40 14.72
C TYR A 120 -26.50 41.48 15.76
N SER A 121 -26.74 40.84 16.72
CA SER A 121 -27.86 40.80 17.69
C SER A 121 -28.72 39.54 17.65
N GLU A 122 -28.51 38.68 16.68
CA GLU A 122 -29.18 37.37 16.60
C GLU A 122 -28.14 36.24 16.62
N GLY A 123 -28.57 35.05 17.05
CA GLY A 123 -27.71 33.86 16.99
C GLY A 123 -27.37 33.50 15.55
N CYS A 124 -26.15 32.95 15.32
CA CYS A 124 -25.74 32.44 14.03
C CYS A 124 -25.06 31.09 14.16
N THR A 125 -25.09 30.35 13.07
CA THR A 125 -24.41 29.07 12.91
C THR A 125 -23.41 29.22 11.78
N VAL A 126 -22.16 28.82 12.04
CA VAL A 126 -21.12 28.68 11.05
C VAL A 126 -21.02 27.19 10.72
N THR A 127 -21.19 26.83 9.46
CA THR A 127 -21.00 25.50 8.96
C THR A 127 -19.75 25.48 8.07
N LEU A 128 -18.80 24.65 8.42
CA LEU A 128 -17.61 24.37 7.61
C LEU A 128 -17.77 22.98 7.02
N ALA A 129 -17.53 22.83 5.72
CA ALA A 129 -17.54 21.55 5.06
C ALA A 129 -16.30 21.40 4.18
N PHE A 130 -15.77 20.21 4.19
CA PHE A 130 -14.60 19.76 3.49
C PHE A 130 -14.96 18.62 2.54
N HIS A 131 -14.35 18.59 1.35
CA HIS A 131 -14.57 17.53 0.37
C HIS A 131 -13.28 17.29 -0.44
N ASN A 132 -12.75 16.06 -0.37
CA ASN A 132 -11.64 15.59 -1.17
C ASN A 132 -12.15 14.56 -2.15
N THR A 133 -11.84 14.71 -3.45
CA THR A 133 -12.37 13.86 -4.51
C THR A 133 -11.32 12.94 -5.13
N TRP A 134 -10.06 13.32 -5.09
CA TRP A 134 -8.99 12.49 -5.63
C TRP A 134 -7.66 12.75 -4.93
N GLN A 135 -6.82 11.71 -4.92
CA GLN A 135 -5.43 11.81 -4.48
C GLN A 135 -4.53 11.04 -5.45
N ALA A 136 -3.33 11.55 -5.66
CA ALA A 136 -2.29 10.92 -6.44
C ALA A 136 -1.03 10.74 -5.59
N PHE A 137 -0.36 9.62 -5.77
CA PHE A 137 0.84 9.29 -5.01
C PHE A 137 1.99 8.95 -5.95
N LEU A 138 3.20 9.37 -5.57
CA LEU A 138 4.44 8.91 -6.16
C LEU A 138 5.33 8.35 -5.04
N LEU A 139 5.42 7.04 -4.96
CA LEU A 139 6.01 6.33 -3.85
C LEU A 139 7.27 5.57 -4.28
N ALA A 140 8.34 5.69 -3.52
CA ALA A 140 9.41 4.71 -3.51
C ALA A 140 9.02 3.54 -2.61
N ARG A 141 9.50 2.34 -2.92
CA ARG A 141 9.21 1.10 -2.21
C ARG A 141 10.49 0.34 -1.94
N ALA A 142 10.62 -0.22 -0.74
CA ALA A 142 11.74 -1.09 -0.37
C ALA A 142 11.23 -2.25 0.49
N GLY A 143 11.64 -3.47 0.19
CA GLY A 143 11.12 -4.66 0.87
C GLY A 143 12.03 -5.87 0.84
N VAL A 144 11.54 -6.93 1.47
CA VAL A 144 12.20 -8.24 1.50
C VAL A 144 11.24 -9.30 0.99
N ALA A 145 11.71 -10.05 -0.02
CA ALA A 145 10.97 -11.14 -0.63
C ALA A 145 11.33 -12.48 0.03
N PHE A 146 10.30 -13.24 0.36
CA PHE A 146 10.37 -14.61 0.89
C PHE A 146 9.53 -15.53 -0.01
N ASP A 147 10.16 -16.15 -0.99
CA ASP A 147 9.48 -16.93 -2.02
C ASP A 147 8.41 -16.05 -2.73
N ARG A 148 7.14 -16.29 -2.49
CA ARG A 148 6.00 -15.59 -3.10
C ARG A 148 5.44 -14.44 -2.23
N TRP A 149 6.06 -14.18 -1.09
CA TRP A 149 5.71 -13.06 -0.22
C TRP A 149 6.71 -11.92 -0.36
N LEU A 150 6.21 -10.72 -0.37
CA LEU A 150 7.00 -9.49 -0.25
C LEU A 150 6.44 -8.65 0.89
N VAL A 151 7.27 -8.35 1.88
CA VAL A 151 6.96 -7.37 2.92
C VAL A 151 7.76 -6.12 2.64
N TYR A 152 7.11 -4.96 2.64
CA TYR A 152 7.72 -3.73 2.18
C TYR A 152 7.26 -2.51 2.98
N VAL A 153 8.05 -1.46 2.88
CA VAL A 153 7.71 -0.10 3.27
C VAL A 153 7.63 0.77 2.03
N THR A 154 6.75 1.76 2.08
CA THR A 154 6.62 2.78 1.04
C THR A 154 6.86 4.16 1.63
N GLY A 155 7.26 5.10 0.80
CA GLY A 155 7.36 6.49 1.19
C GLY A 155 7.52 7.40 -0.01
N GLY A 156 6.91 8.58 0.03
CA GLY A 156 6.95 9.49 -1.10
C GLY A 156 6.02 10.68 -0.98
N LEU A 157 5.61 11.17 -2.13
CA LEU A 157 4.78 12.36 -2.29
C LEU A 157 3.31 11.98 -2.41
N ALA A 158 2.47 12.78 -1.80
CA ALA A 158 1.03 12.78 -1.96
C ALA A 158 0.58 14.13 -2.51
N VAL A 159 -0.36 14.11 -3.44
CA VAL A 159 -1.01 15.31 -4.01
C VAL A 159 -2.50 15.03 -4.07
N GLY A 160 -3.32 15.96 -3.61
CA GLY A 160 -4.78 15.81 -3.63
C GLY A 160 -5.48 17.13 -3.84
N ASP A 161 -6.76 17.08 -4.20
CA ASP A 161 -7.62 18.25 -4.16
C ASP A 161 -8.23 18.41 -2.77
N ASP A 162 -8.46 19.63 -2.42
CA ASP A 162 -9.20 19.99 -1.21
C ASP A 162 -10.20 21.08 -1.58
N ARG A 163 -11.47 20.79 -1.33
CA ARG A 163 -12.54 21.74 -1.52
C ARG A 163 -13.18 22.08 -0.20
N GLU A 164 -12.93 23.27 0.24
CA GLU A 164 -13.50 23.83 1.46
C GLU A 164 -14.70 24.70 1.13
N SER A 165 -15.70 24.65 1.98
CA SER A 165 -16.83 25.57 1.95
C SER A 165 -17.21 26.03 3.36
N ALA A 166 -17.50 27.30 3.48
CA ALA A 166 -17.97 27.89 4.72
C ALA A 166 -19.30 28.64 4.48
N THR A 167 -20.24 28.43 5.37
CA THR A 167 -21.56 29.09 5.31
C THR A 167 -21.93 29.62 6.68
N ILE A 168 -22.35 30.88 6.72
CA ILE A 168 -22.86 31.53 7.93
C ILE A 168 -24.35 31.77 7.77
N THR A 169 -25.17 31.17 8.65
CA THR A 169 -26.62 31.28 8.65
C THR A 169 -27.10 31.90 9.95
N GLN A 170 -28.10 32.79 9.87
CA GLN A 170 -28.80 33.32 11.05
C GLN A 170 -29.82 32.30 11.58
N THR A 171 -30.15 32.38 12.83
CA THR A 171 -31.16 31.52 13.48
C THR A 171 -32.55 31.62 12.83
N ASN A 172 -32.85 32.73 12.15
CA ASN A 172 -34.08 32.91 11.38
C ASN A 172 -34.04 32.25 9.99
N GLY A 173 -32.95 31.57 9.63
CA GLY A 173 -32.79 30.85 8.35
C GLY A 173 -32.18 31.67 7.22
N GLY A 174 -31.82 32.94 7.45
CA GLY A 174 -31.14 33.75 6.44
C GLY A 174 -29.67 33.41 6.31
N THR A 175 -29.18 33.22 5.09
CA THR A 175 -27.74 33.06 4.82
C THR A 175 -27.09 34.44 4.78
N LEU A 176 -26.14 34.66 5.68
CA LEU A 176 -25.39 35.93 5.75
C LEU A 176 -24.21 35.92 4.78
N TRP A 177 -23.57 34.80 4.67
CA TRP A 177 -22.37 34.62 3.83
C TRP A 177 -22.18 33.16 3.46
N SER A 178 -21.69 32.91 2.25
CA SER A 178 -21.22 31.61 1.82
C SER A 178 -20.03 31.76 0.85
N GLY A 179 -19.04 30.93 1.03
CA GLY A 179 -17.86 30.91 0.17
C GLY A 179 -17.35 29.47 0.00
N SER A 180 -16.71 29.22 -1.14
CA SER A 180 -16.03 27.96 -1.38
C SER A 180 -14.73 28.19 -2.12
N GLN A 181 -13.71 27.40 -1.78
CA GLN A 181 -12.42 27.42 -2.42
C GLN A 181 -12.00 25.97 -2.72
N THR A 182 -11.28 25.81 -3.84
CA THR A 182 -10.62 24.54 -4.18
C THR A 182 -9.13 24.82 -4.27
N GLN A 183 -8.32 24.01 -3.61
CA GLN A 183 -6.87 24.10 -3.63
C GLN A 183 -6.27 22.72 -3.86
N THR A 184 -5.01 22.70 -4.31
CA THR A 184 -4.25 21.47 -4.42
C THR A 184 -3.31 21.39 -3.24
N LEU A 185 -3.42 20.30 -2.47
CA LEU A 185 -2.54 20.02 -1.35
C LEU A 185 -1.38 19.14 -1.82
N THR A 186 -0.21 19.39 -1.24
CA THR A 186 0.97 18.54 -1.46
C THR A 186 1.50 18.12 -0.10
N GLY A 187 1.69 16.84 0.08
CA GLY A 187 2.09 16.23 1.34
C GLY A 187 3.05 15.07 1.16
N GLY A 188 3.26 14.36 2.24
CA GLY A 188 4.07 13.16 2.30
C GLY A 188 3.26 11.93 2.69
N ALA A 189 3.67 10.77 2.21
CA ALA A 189 3.09 9.50 2.58
C ALA A 189 4.16 8.51 3.02
N ILE A 190 3.83 7.68 4.03
CA ILE A 190 4.63 6.53 4.44
C ILE A 190 3.70 5.35 4.69
N GLY A 191 4.12 4.16 4.26
CA GLY A 191 3.30 2.96 4.41
C GLY A 191 4.09 1.71 4.73
N LEU A 192 3.36 0.69 5.15
CA LEU A 192 3.84 -0.66 5.40
C LEU A 192 2.85 -1.63 4.79
N GLY A 193 3.35 -2.59 4.01
CA GLY A 193 2.50 -3.55 3.33
C GLY A 193 3.11 -4.92 3.13
N ALA A 194 2.27 -5.82 2.66
CA ALA A 194 2.67 -7.14 2.22
C ALA A 194 1.92 -7.51 0.94
N GLU A 195 2.61 -8.18 0.03
CA GLU A 195 2.03 -8.73 -1.20
C GLU A 195 2.30 -10.23 -1.27
N TYR A 196 1.37 -10.95 -1.87
CA TYR A 196 1.47 -12.37 -2.17
C TYR A 196 1.25 -12.63 -3.66
N ALA A 197 2.22 -13.25 -4.31
CA ALA A 197 2.13 -13.69 -5.70
C ALA A 197 1.53 -15.10 -5.77
N PHE A 198 0.28 -15.22 -6.20
CA PHE A 198 -0.39 -16.52 -6.28
C PHE A 198 -0.09 -17.25 -7.60
N ASP A 199 0.38 -16.55 -8.62
CA ASP A 199 0.96 -17.14 -9.82
C ASP A 199 2.16 -16.31 -10.35
N ALA A 200 2.54 -16.49 -11.61
CA ALA A 200 3.67 -15.78 -12.20
C ALA A 200 3.38 -14.29 -12.45
N HIS A 201 2.13 -13.89 -12.53
CA HIS A 201 1.71 -12.56 -12.95
C HIS A 201 0.84 -11.85 -11.92
N TRP A 202 -0.04 -12.58 -11.22
CA TRP A 202 -1.01 -11.99 -10.33
C TRP A 202 -0.52 -11.90 -8.89
N ARG A 203 -0.71 -10.74 -8.30
CA ARG A 203 -0.30 -10.41 -6.93
C ARG A 203 -1.47 -9.79 -6.17
N LEU A 204 -1.64 -10.19 -4.93
CA LEU A 204 -2.61 -9.59 -4.00
C LEU A 204 -1.84 -8.88 -2.90
N GLY A 205 -2.14 -7.62 -2.67
CA GLY A 205 -1.49 -6.78 -1.66
C GLY A 205 -2.45 -6.29 -0.59
N ALA A 206 -1.88 -6.00 0.57
CA ALA A 206 -2.51 -5.21 1.63
C ALA A 206 -1.49 -4.24 2.18
N GLU A 207 -1.89 -2.98 2.37
CA GLU A 207 -1.03 -1.91 2.86
C GLU A 207 -1.79 -1.03 3.84
N TRP A 208 -1.10 -0.58 4.87
CA TRP A 208 -1.49 0.55 5.69
C TRP A 208 -0.59 1.73 5.35
N ARG A 209 -1.17 2.92 5.17
CA ARG A 209 -0.46 4.14 4.80
C ARG A 209 -0.90 5.29 5.67
N TYR A 210 0.04 6.08 6.12
CA TYR A 210 -0.18 7.37 6.74
C TYR A 210 0.19 8.46 5.75
N VAL A 211 -0.70 9.43 5.61
CA VAL A 211 -0.53 10.60 4.72
C VAL A 211 -0.63 11.85 5.57
N ASP A 212 0.28 12.78 5.35
CA ASP A 212 0.33 14.06 6.03
C ASP A 212 0.39 15.20 5.00
N PHE A 213 -0.65 16.03 5.01
CA PHE A 213 -0.69 17.27 4.26
C PHE A 213 -0.42 18.41 5.24
N PRO A 214 0.79 19.02 5.19
CA PRO A 214 1.17 20.05 6.14
C PRO A 214 0.26 21.28 6.02
N LYS A 215 0.10 21.99 7.12
CA LYS A 215 -0.73 23.20 7.19
C LYS A 215 -0.35 24.18 6.09
N SER A 216 -1.32 24.48 5.24
CA SER A 216 -1.22 25.54 4.24
C SER A 216 -1.90 26.79 4.80
N SER A 217 -1.15 27.89 4.88
CA SER A 217 -1.72 29.20 5.18
C SER A 217 -2.23 29.81 3.88
N GLY A 218 -3.53 29.83 3.67
CA GLY A 218 -3.98 30.18 2.34
C GLY A 218 -5.28 30.89 2.18
N PHE A 219 -6.24 30.84 3.05
CA PHE A 219 -7.50 31.53 2.84
C PHE A 219 -7.78 32.55 3.90
N SER A 220 -7.97 33.77 3.45
CA SER A 220 -8.49 34.86 4.24
C SER A 220 -9.84 35.27 3.67
N ALA A 221 -10.92 34.69 4.20
CA ALA A 221 -12.23 35.29 4.01
C ALA A 221 -12.30 36.51 4.92
N ASP A 222 -12.40 37.68 4.34
CA ASP A 222 -12.50 38.96 5.04
C ASP A 222 -11.38 39.31 6.04
N GLY A 223 -10.13 38.89 5.74
CA GLY A 223 -8.96 39.23 6.56
C GLY A 223 -8.72 38.31 7.75
N VAL A 224 -9.44 37.19 7.86
CA VAL A 224 -9.19 36.16 8.89
C VAL A 224 -8.19 35.12 8.36
N PRO A 225 -6.98 35.02 8.94
CA PRO A 225 -6.04 34.01 8.53
C PRO A 225 -6.59 32.62 8.90
N TYR A 226 -6.62 31.72 7.93
CA TYR A 226 -6.98 30.32 8.07
C TYR A 226 -5.76 29.43 7.78
N SER A 227 -5.57 28.42 8.58
CA SER A 227 -4.48 27.44 8.40
C SER A 227 -5.05 26.07 8.61
N ALA A 228 -5.19 25.30 7.53
CA ALA A 228 -5.63 23.90 7.58
C ALA A 228 -4.48 22.94 7.28
N GLY A 229 -4.41 21.88 8.02
CA GLY A 229 -3.57 20.72 7.76
C GLY A 229 -4.37 19.46 8.01
N PHE A 230 -4.19 18.48 7.17
CA PHE A 230 -4.95 17.24 7.20
C PHE A 230 -4.00 16.05 7.28
N ASN A 231 -4.31 15.10 8.14
CA ASN A 231 -3.63 13.81 8.16
C ASN A 231 -4.64 12.69 8.10
N GLU A 232 -4.27 11.63 7.41
CA GLU A 232 -5.13 10.47 7.24
C GLU A 232 -4.36 9.15 7.29
N ASN A 233 -5.10 8.12 7.63
CA ASN A 233 -4.66 6.74 7.55
C ASN A 233 -5.48 6.04 6.47
N LEU A 234 -4.81 5.29 5.61
CA LEU A 234 -5.43 4.50 4.56
C LEU A 234 -5.14 3.02 4.83
N ALA A 235 -6.17 2.20 4.84
CA ALA A 235 -6.03 0.75 4.76
C ALA A 235 -6.53 0.29 3.39
N LEU A 236 -5.68 -0.34 2.61
CA LEU A 236 -6.00 -0.71 1.24
C LEU A 236 -5.63 -2.15 0.92
N VAL A 237 -6.34 -2.71 -0.03
CA VAL A 237 -6.03 -3.96 -0.71
C VAL A 237 -5.84 -3.69 -2.19
N SER A 238 -4.94 -4.42 -2.83
CA SER A 238 -4.62 -4.25 -4.24
C SER A 238 -4.55 -5.59 -4.96
N LEU A 239 -4.95 -5.59 -6.22
CA LEU A 239 -4.76 -6.68 -7.15
C LEU A 239 -3.95 -6.18 -8.32
N SER A 240 -2.76 -6.76 -8.53
CA SER A 240 -1.79 -6.31 -9.53
C SER A 240 -1.47 -7.43 -10.52
N TYR A 241 -1.21 -7.03 -11.76
CA TYR A 241 -0.68 -7.88 -12.81
C TYR A 241 0.74 -7.44 -13.16
N GLY A 242 1.71 -8.35 -13.01
CA GLY A 242 3.12 -8.18 -13.33
C GLY A 242 3.46 -8.71 -14.73
N PHE A 243 4.36 -8.01 -15.40
CA PHE A 243 4.85 -8.35 -16.74
C PHE A 243 6.23 -8.98 -16.70
#